data_3331fc307c858a8ffd916e4b6654fa0e
#
_entry.id   3331fc307c858a8ffd916e4b6654fa0e
#
_cell.length_a   1.000
_cell.length_b   1.000
_cell.length_c   1.000
_cell.angle_alpha   90.00
_cell.angle_beta   90.00
_cell.angle_gamma   90.00
#
_symmetry.space_group_name_H-M   'P 1'
#
loop_
_entity.id
_entity.type
_entity.pdbx_description
1 polymer ?
#
loop_
_entity_poly.entity_id
_entity_poly.type
_entity_poly.pdbx_seq_one_letter_code
_entity_poly.pdbx_strand_id
1 'polypeptide(L)'
;MFPKTEITRSFNAPRELVFKAFTESEHLQNWWCPKGWAFDISKFELRQEGVFHYSQTSPDGNVMWVKFVYHEVNAPDKLVYTSFFSDEMGNIVLAPFNDNWPLESQYFYIHEHGGKTILTVIGAPVSPTEEETVQEGFSGTFVQLADYLSTISYD
;
A
#
# COMPACT_ATOMS: atom_id res chain seq x y z
N MET A 1 -11.29 13.38 18.20
CA MET A 1 -10.81 13.28 16.81
C MET A 1 -9.31 13.06 16.82
N PHE A 2 -8.83 12.13 16.01
CA PHE A 2 -7.41 11.82 15.92
C PHE A 2 -6.79 12.51 14.71
N PRO A 3 -5.49 12.88 14.77
CA PRO A 3 -4.81 13.45 13.62
C PRO A 3 -4.62 12.39 12.52
N LYS A 4 -4.43 12.85 11.30
CA LYS A 4 -4.11 11.94 10.19
C LYS A 4 -2.75 11.28 10.44
N THR A 5 -2.63 10.01 10.02
CA THR A 5 -1.36 9.30 10.07
C THR A 5 -0.49 9.78 8.92
N GLU A 6 0.77 10.07 9.21
CA GLU A 6 1.73 10.51 8.18
C GLU A 6 3.06 9.80 8.34
N ILE A 7 3.55 9.24 7.25
CA ILE A 7 4.81 8.50 7.21
C ILE A 7 5.62 9.01 6.02
N THR A 8 6.87 9.38 6.26
CA THR A 8 7.78 9.84 5.20
C THR A 8 9.00 8.97 5.16
N ARG A 9 9.39 8.55 3.95
CA ARG A 9 10.61 7.74 3.71
C ARG A 9 11.31 8.22 2.45
N SER A 10 12.63 8.13 2.48
CA SER A 10 13.47 8.42 1.30
C SER A 10 13.91 7.12 0.66
N PHE A 11 13.88 7.10 -0.68
CA PHE A 11 14.37 5.96 -1.46
C PHE A 11 15.44 6.45 -2.43
N ASN A 12 16.53 5.70 -2.54
CA ASN A 12 17.64 6.03 -3.44
C ASN A 12 17.34 5.53 -4.85
N ALA A 13 16.28 6.07 -5.44
CA ALA A 13 15.80 5.69 -6.76
C ALA A 13 14.98 6.85 -7.33
N PRO A 14 14.90 6.99 -8.67
CA PRO A 14 14.09 8.05 -9.26
C PRO A 14 12.60 7.82 -8.99
N ARG A 15 11.84 8.91 -8.88
CA ARG A 15 10.41 8.82 -8.54
C ARG A 15 9.60 8.03 -9.57
N GLU A 16 10.00 8.04 -10.82
CA GLU A 16 9.35 7.26 -11.87
C GLU A 16 9.41 5.76 -11.55
N LEU A 17 10.55 5.30 -11.06
CA LEU A 17 10.72 3.90 -10.68
C LEU A 17 9.95 3.58 -9.41
N VAL A 18 10.01 4.44 -8.40
CA VAL A 18 9.26 4.24 -7.15
C VAL A 18 7.76 4.21 -7.44
N PHE A 19 7.28 5.12 -8.29
CA PHE A 19 5.87 5.13 -8.68
C PHE A 19 5.48 3.84 -9.40
N LYS A 20 6.30 3.34 -10.31
CA LYS A 20 6.07 2.05 -10.99
C LYS A 20 6.03 0.90 -10.00
N ALA A 21 6.86 0.93 -8.96
CA ALA A 21 6.85 -0.11 -7.93
C ALA A 21 5.49 -0.24 -7.26
N PHE A 22 4.74 0.85 -7.12
CA PHE A 22 3.39 0.87 -6.55
C PHE A 22 2.29 0.58 -7.56
N THR A 23 2.58 0.71 -8.85
CA THR A 23 1.53 0.76 -9.87
C THR A 23 1.63 -0.32 -10.95
N GLU A 24 2.64 -1.18 -10.87
CA GLU A 24 2.78 -2.30 -11.80
C GLU A 24 2.79 -3.61 -11.02
N SER A 25 1.92 -4.55 -11.40
CA SER A 25 1.76 -5.81 -10.70
C SER A 25 3.05 -6.62 -10.63
N GLU A 26 3.87 -6.56 -11.66
CA GLU A 26 5.16 -7.26 -11.70
C GLU A 26 6.08 -6.80 -10.57
N HIS A 27 6.07 -5.50 -10.27
CA HIS A 27 6.86 -4.93 -9.19
C HIS A 27 6.23 -5.22 -7.84
N LEU A 28 4.92 -5.03 -7.70
CA LEU A 28 4.18 -5.24 -6.44
C LEU A 28 4.39 -6.63 -5.87
N GLN A 29 4.45 -7.64 -6.71
CA GLN A 29 4.62 -9.02 -6.28
C GLN A 29 5.95 -9.28 -5.57
N ASN A 30 6.91 -8.38 -5.68
CA ASN A 30 8.24 -8.56 -5.11
C ASN A 30 8.41 -7.92 -3.73
N TRP A 31 7.52 -7.01 -3.32
CA TRP A 31 7.74 -6.28 -2.07
C TRP A 31 6.48 -5.95 -1.26
N TRP A 32 5.29 -6.03 -1.84
CA TRP A 32 4.06 -5.56 -1.20
C TRP A 32 3.65 -6.38 0.03
N CYS A 33 3.73 -7.70 -0.07
CA CYS A 33 3.39 -8.58 1.05
C CYS A 33 4.57 -8.85 1.96
N PRO A 34 4.35 -9.12 3.25
CA PRO A 34 5.43 -9.57 4.14
C PRO A 34 6.10 -10.84 3.61
N LYS A 35 7.35 -11.01 3.96
CA LYS A 35 8.10 -12.22 3.56
C LYS A 35 7.42 -13.47 4.10
N GLY A 36 7.34 -14.49 3.25
CA GLY A 36 6.72 -15.76 3.62
C GLY A 36 5.21 -15.80 3.40
N TRP A 37 4.61 -14.67 3.02
CA TRP A 37 3.20 -14.63 2.69
C TRP A 37 3.01 -14.84 1.19
N ALA A 38 1.89 -15.46 0.81
CA ALA A 38 1.49 -15.56 -0.59
C ALA A 38 0.66 -14.33 -0.98
N PHE A 39 0.89 -13.82 -2.17
CA PHE A 39 0.21 -12.62 -2.69
C PHE A 39 -0.41 -12.96 -4.04
N ASP A 40 -1.72 -12.76 -4.17
CA ASP A 40 -2.45 -13.15 -5.37
C ASP A 40 -3.37 -12.01 -5.81
N ILE A 41 -3.14 -11.51 -7.02
CA ILE A 41 -3.92 -10.39 -7.56
C ILE A 41 -5.11 -10.93 -8.33
N SER A 42 -6.31 -10.56 -7.90
CA SER A 42 -7.56 -10.93 -8.57
C SER A 42 -7.94 -9.92 -9.65
N LYS A 43 -7.73 -8.63 -9.37
CA LYS A 43 -8.08 -7.55 -10.31
C LYS A 43 -7.16 -6.36 -10.08
N PHE A 44 -6.69 -5.76 -11.17
CA PHE A 44 -5.84 -4.58 -11.07
C PHE A 44 -6.15 -3.62 -12.22
N GLU A 45 -6.86 -2.53 -11.90
CA GLU A 45 -7.21 -1.49 -12.85
C GLU A 45 -6.64 -0.17 -12.35
N LEU A 46 -5.49 0.24 -12.88
CA LEU A 46 -4.82 1.45 -12.46
C LEU A 46 -5.36 2.67 -13.22
N ARG A 47 -6.47 3.19 -12.75
CA ARG A 47 -7.12 4.38 -13.32
C ARG A 47 -8.07 4.96 -12.30
N GLN A 48 -8.51 6.19 -12.52
CA GLN A 48 -9.52 6.81 -11.69
C GLN A 48 -10.76 5.88 -11.62
N GLU A 49 -11.23 5.62 -10.40
CA GLU A 49 -12.33 4.69 -10.10
C GLU A 49 -12.04 3.23 -10.43
N GLY A 50 -10.79 2.91 -10.81
CA GLY A 50 -10.35 1.53 -11.00
C GLY A 50 -10.20 0.81 -9.68
N VAL A 51 -10.10 -0.50 -9.74
CA VAL A 51 -10.08 -1.39 -8.57
C VAL A 51 -8.81 -2.23 -8.56
N PHE A 52 -8.20 -2.32 -7.38
CA PHE A 52 -7.13 -3.28 -7.10
C PHE A 52 -7.64 -4.22 -6.00
N HIS A 53 -7.88 -5.48 -6.36
CA HIS A 53 -8.41 -6.50 -5.46
C HIS A 53 -7.43 -7.66 -5.39
N TYR A 54 -6.96 -7.97 -4.18
CA TYR A 54 -5.95 -9.00 -3.99
C TYR A 54 -6.15 -9.74 -2.68
N SER A 55 -5.55 -10.92 -2.59
CA SER A 55 -5.48 -11.66 -1.34
C SER A 55 -4.04 -11.81 -0.89
N GLN A 56 -3.87 -11.92 0.42
CA GLN A 56 -2.60 -12.31 1.03
C GLN A 56 -2.88 -13.49 1.95
N THR A 57 -2.01 -14.49 1.87
CA THR A 57 -2.16 -15.69 2.70
C THR A 57 -0.95 -15.79 3.61
N SER A 58 -1.21 -15.85 4.93
CA SER A 58 -0.14 -15.99 5.91
C SER A 58 0.50 -17.38 5.84
N PRO A 59 1.69 -17.57 6.41
CA PRO A 59 2.30 -18.90 6.49
C PRO A 59 1.41 -19.94 7.17
N ASP A 60 0.49 -19.48 8.06
CA ASP A 60 -0.46 -20.34 8.74
C ASP A 60 -1.67 -20.72 7.89
N GLY A 61 -1.78 -20.18 6.68
CA GLY A 61 -2.90 -20.46 5.78
C GLY A 61 -4.09 -19.54 5.91
N ASN A 62 -4.00 -18.49 6.71
CA ASN A 62 -5.09 -17.50 6.84
C ASN A 62 -5.09 -16.55 5.67
N VAL A 63 -6.23 -16.43 5.00
CA VAL A 63 -6.39 -15.59 3.81
C VAL A 63 -7.06 -14.27 4.19
N MET A 64 -6.46 -13.16 3.74
CA MET A 64 -7.05 -11.83 3.87
C MET A 64 -7.24 -11.24 2.48
N TRP A 65 -8.43 -10.73 2.21
CA TRP A 65 -8.73 -10.02 0.97
C TRP A 65 -8.73 -8.52 1.23
N VAL A 66 -8.14 -7.76 0.31
CA VAL A 66 -8.08 -6.30 0.39
C VAL A 66 -8.49 -5.73 -0.95
N LYS A 67 -9.24 -4.63 -0.91
CA LYS A 67 -9.68 -3.94 -2.12
C LYS A 67 -9.36 -2.46 -2.02
N PHE A 68 -8.79 -1.92 -3.10
CA PHE A 68 -8.57 -0.49 -3.26
C PHE A 68 -9.50 0.04 -4.34
N VAL A 69 -9.99 1.26 -4.15
CA VAL A 69 -10.65 2.02 -5.21
C VAL A 69 -9.81 3.28 -5.42
N TYR A 70 -9.26 3.44 -6.62
CA TYR A 70 -8.40 4.57 -6.93
C TYR A 70 -9.23 5.83 -7.20
N HIS A 71 -8.82 6.94 -6.60
CA HIS A 71 -9.46 8.24 -6.81
C HIS A 71 -8.63 9.12 -7.72
N GLU A 72 -7.31 9.03 -7.63
CA GLU A 72 -6.41 9.81 -8.45
C GLU A 72 -5.17 8.97 -8.77
N VAL A 73 -4.80 8.95 -10.05
CA VAL A 73 -3.55 8.32 -10.51
C VAL A 73 -2.86 9.37 -11.37
N ASN A 74 -1.88 10.05 -10.79
CA ASN A 74 -1.15 11.13 -11.44
C ASN A 74 0.34 10.80 -11.43
N ALA A 75 0.78 10.05 -12.44
CA ALA A 75 2.16 9.59 -12.54
C ALA A 75 3.10 10.73 -12.89
N PRO A 76 4.29 10.79 -12.30
CA PRO A 76 4.80 9.96 -11.21
C PRO A 76 4.64 10.61 -9.83
N ASP A 77 3.72 11.55 -9.68
CA ASP A 77 3.66 12.47 -8.54
C ASP A 77 2.76 11.99 -7.41
N LYS A 78 1.61 11.41 -7.73
CA LYS A 78 0.58 11.21 -6.72
C LYS A 78 -0.32 10.03 -7.01
N LEU A 79 -0.67 9.31 -5.96
CA LEU A 79 -1.61 8.18 -6.00
C LEU A 79 -2.54 8.32 -4.80
N VAL A 80 -3.84 8.32 -5.05
CA VAL A 80 -4.86 8.40 -3.99
C VAL A 80 -5.84 7.26 -4.14
N TYR A 81 -6.09 6.53 -3.05
CA TYR A 81 -7.06 5.45 -3.07
C TYR A 81 -7.73 5.28 -1.70
N THR A 82 -8.89 4.63 -1.70
CA THR A 82 -9.54 4.13 -0.49
C THR A 82 -9.29 2.64 -0.41
N SER A 83 -8.86 2.17 0.76
CA SER A 83 -8.58 0.76 1.03
C SER A 83 -9.57 0.21 2.05
N PHE A 84 -10.00 -1.04 1.86
CA PHE A 84 -10.81 -1.74 2.85
C PHE A 84 -10.56 -3.25 2.75
N PHE A 85 -10.80 -3.93 3.88
CA PHE A 85 -10.78 -5.38 3.88
C PHE A 85 -12.05 -5.88 3.21
N SER A 86 -11.95 -6.96 2.47
CA SER A 86 -13.05 -7.48 1.69
C SER A 86 -13.15 -8.99 1.81
N ASP A 87 -14.25 -9.53 1.29
CA ASP A 87 -14.34 -10.96 1.03
C ASP A 87 -13.82 -11.23 -0.38
N GLU A 88 -13.88 -12.48 -0.80
CA GLU A 88 -13.42 -12.90 -2.12
C GLU A 88 -14.19 -12.20 -3.25
N MET A 89 -15.43 -11.80 -3.00
CA MET A 89 -16.28 -11.14 -3.98
C MET A 89 -16.10 -9.62 -4.01
N GLY A 90 -15.28 -9.06 -3.11
CA GLY A 90 -15.03 -7.64 -3.05
C GLY A 90 -15.98 -6.83 -2.18
N ASN A 91 -16.78 -7.50 -1.36
CA ASN A 91 -17.67 -6.82 -0.41
C ASN A 91 -16.91 -6.41 0.85
N ILE A 92 -17.21 -5.24 1.39
CA ILE A 92 -16.54 -4.73 2.60
C ILE A 92 -16.84 -5.66 3.79
N VAL A 93 -15.79 -5.99 4.54
CA VAL A 93 -15.90 -6.76 5.78
C VAL A 93 -15.10 -6.05 6.88
N LEU A 94 -15.33 -6.45 8.13
CA LEU A 94 -14.51 -5.96 9.24
C LEU A 94 -13.07 -6.46 9.09
N ALA A 95 -12.11 -5.68 9.57
CA ALA A 95 -10.72 -6.10 9.59
C ALA A 95 -10.61 -7.40 10.41
N PRO A 96 -9.92 -8.42 9.89
CA PRO A 96 -9.89 -9.72 10.57
C PRO A 96 -9.15 -9.72 11.91
N PHE A 97 -8.39 -8.67 12.19
CA PHE A 97 -7.58 -8.58 13.41
C PHE A 97 -8.10 -7.57 14.43
N ASN A 98 -9.05 -6.71 14.07
CA ASN A 98 -9.53 -5.66 14.97
C ASN A 98 -10.87 -5.11 14.49
N ASP A 99 -11.96 -5.43 15.21
CA ASP A 99 -13.31 -4.98 14.85
C ASP A 99 -13.47 -3.46 14.89
N ASN A 100 -12.59 -2.76 15.61
CA ASN A 100 -12.63 -1.30 15.71
C ASN A 100 -11.82 -0.61 14.61
N TRP A 101 -11.14 -1.37 13.75
CA TRP A 101 -10.39 -0.82 12.62
C TRP A 101 -11.37 -0.14 11.65
N PRO A 102 -11.01 1.03 11.08
CA PRO A 102 -11.91 1.71 10.13
C PRO A 102 -12.32 0.80 8.99
N LEU A 103 -13.60 0.81 8.63
CA LEU A 103 -14.10 0.03 7.49
C LEU A 103 -13.46 0.47 6.19
N GLU A 104 -13.21 1.78 6.05
CA GLU A 104 -12.55 2.35 4.87
C GLU A 104 -11.43 3.27 5.33
N SER A 105 -10.30 3.21 4.66
CA SER A 105 -9.16 4.08 4.92
C SER A 105 -8.67 4.68 3.62
N GLN A 106 -8.61 6.01 3.55
CA GLN A 106 -8.11 6.69 2.38
C GLN A 106 -6.64 7.01 2.56
N TYR A 107 -5.84 6.74 1.53
CA TYR A 107 -4.40 6.98 1.54
C TYR A 107 -4.00 7.86 0.38
N PHE A 108 -3.07 8.78 0.68
CA PHE A 108 -2.45 9.67 -0.30
C PHE A 108 -0.96 9.34 -0.35
N TYR A 109 -0.46 8.97 -1.52
CA TYR A 109 0.96 8.71 -1.73
C TYR A 109 1.51 9.85 -2.58
N ILE A 110 2.44 10.60 -2.02
CA ILE A 110 3.05 11.77 -2.67
C ILE A 110 4.53 11.48 -2.89
N HIS A 111 4.96 11.54 -4.15
CA HIS A 111 6.33 11.26 -4.56
C HIS A 111 7.00 12.56 -4.94
N GLU A 112 7.92 13.03 -4.14
CA GLU A 112 8.66 14.26 -4.40
C GLU A 112 10.01 13.95 -5.05
N HIS A 113 10.52 14.86 -5.86
CA HIS A 113 11.76 14.72 -6.60
C HIS A 113 12.87 15.59 -6.00
N GLY A 114 14.05 15.01 -5.80
CA GLY A 114 15.21 15.72 -5.27
C GLY A 114 16.48 14.90 -5.44
N GLY A 115 16.64 14.21 -6.60
CA GLY A 115 17.74 13.28 -6.84
C GLY A 115 17.48 11.91 -6.26
N LYS A 116 16.63 11.86 -5.26
CA LYS A 116 16.07 10.66 -4.64
C LYS A 116 14.57 10.84 -4.63
N THR A 117 13.83 9.80 -4.27
CA THR A 117 12.39 9.92 -4.05
C THR A 117 12.12 10.10 -2.58
N ILE A 118 11.33 11.09 -2.24
CA ILE A 118 10.78 11.27 -0.89
C ILE A 118 9.31 10.91 -1.00
N LEU A 119 8.95 9.80 -0.39
CA LEU A 119 7.58 9.32 -0.39
C LEU A 119 6.91 9.69 0.91
N THR A 120 5.79 10.41 0.83
CA THR A 120 4.95 10.73 1.99
C THR A 120 3.62 10.01 1.82
N VAL A 121 3.25 9.23 2.82
CA VAL A 121 1.96 8.54 2.88
C VAL A 121 1.13 9.19 3.96
N ILE A 122 -0.04 9.68 3.60
CA ILE A 122 -0.99 10.28 4.54
C ILE A 122 -2.21 9.37 4.59
N GLY A 123 -2.49 8.82 5.77
CA GLY A 123 -3.62 7.91 5.98
C GLY A 123 -4.74 8.52 6.79
N ALA A 124 -5.84 7.80 6.89
CA ALA A 124 -6.99 8.21 7.68
C ALA A 124 -6.62 8.31 9.17
N PRO A 125 -7.29 9.18 9.92
CA PRO A 125 -7.09 9.23 11.38
C PRO A 125 -7.47 7.91 12.04
N VAL A 126 -6.63 7.46 12.96
CA VAL A 126 -6.86 6.24 13.74
C VAL A 126 -6.49 6.51 15.20
N SER A 127 -6.89 5.62 16.09
CA SER A 127 -6.51 5.75 17.51
C SER A 127 -4.99 5.59 17.67
N PRO A 128 -4.39 6.07 18.79
CA PRO A 128 -2.95 5.91 19.00
C PRO A 128 -2.46 4.46 18.92
N THR A 129 -3.25 3.51 19.41
CA THR A 129 -2.90 2.08 19.33
C THR A 129 -2.92 1.59 17.89
N GLU A 130 -3.93 2.00 17.13
CA GLU A 130 -4.05 1.63 15.71
C GLU A 130 -2.97 2.32 14.88
N GLU A 131 -2.61 3.57 15.24
CA GLU A 131 -1.53 4.29 14.56
C GLU A 131 -0.20 3.55 14.67
N GLU A 132 0.10 3.01 15.86
CA GLU A 132 1.32 2.22 16.06
C GLU A 132 1.34 1.02 15.11
N THR A 133 0.22 0.32 14.97
CA THR A 133 0.09 -0.81 14.05
C THR A 133 0.30 -0.38 12.60
N VAL A 134 -0.28 0.76 12.20
CA VAL A 134 -0.10 1.31 10.85
C VAL A 134 1.37 1.66 10.60
N GLN A 135 2.03 2.33 11.55
CA GLN A 135 3.43 2.72 11.44
C GLN A 135 4.33 1.50 11.27
N GLU A 136 4.12 0.47 12.08
CA GLU A 136 4.92 -0.76 12.00
C GLU A 136 4.72 -1.48 10.66
N GLY A 137 3.46 -1.55 10.20
CA GLY A 137 3.13 -2.18 8.93
C GLY A 137 3.81 -1.48 7.75
N PHE A 138 3.68 -0.16 7.66
CA PHE A 138 4.32 0.60 6.59
C PHE A 138 5.84 0.56 6.68
N SER A 139 6.40 0.63 7.89
CA SER A 139 7.85 0.57 8.08
C SER A 139 8.42 -0.73 7.53
N GLY A 140 7.80 -1.86 7.84
CA GLY A 140 8.21 -3.16 7.32
C GLY A 140 8.10 -3.24 5.81
N THR A 141 6.98 -2.78 5.27
CA THR A 141 6.73 -2.78 3.83
C THR A 141 7.75 -1.91 3.08
N PHE A 142 8.07 -0.74 3.62
CA PHE A 142 9.02 0.17 2.97
C PHE A 142 10.46 -0.32 3.05
N VAL A 143 10.82 -1.08 4.08
CA VAL A 143 12.12 -1.77 4.11
C VAL A 143 12.20 -2.78 2.96
N GLN A 144 11.13 -3.54 2.73
CA GLN A 144 11.07 -4.48 1.62
C GLN A 144 11.14 -3.76 0.26
N LEU A 145 10.49 -2.61 0.14
CA LEU A 145 10.55 -1.80 -1.07
C LEU A 145 11.98 -1.31 -1.33
N ALA A 146 12.66 -0.80 -0.30
CA ALA A 146 14.03 -0.33 -0.44
C ALA A 146 14.96 -1.47 -0.88
N ASP A 147 14.83 -2.64 -0.28
CA ASP A 147 15.61 -3.81 -0.65
C ASP A 147 15.34 -4.23 -2.10
N TYR A 148 14.09 -4.23 -2.50
CA TYR A 148 13.71 -4.57 -3.87
C TYR A 148 14.30 -3.58 -4.87
N LEU A 149 14.16 -2.27 -4.61
CA LEU A 149 14.68 -1.22 -5.50
C LEU A 149 16.20 -1.33 -5.69
N SER A 150 16.91 -1.82 -4.68
CA SER A 150 18.36 -2.00 -4.78
C SER A 150 18.76 -3.14 -5.70
N THR A 151 17.84 -4.04 -6.04
CA THR A 151 18.10 -5.22 -6.87
C THR A 151 17.77 -5.02 -8.34
N ILE A 152 17.06 -3.95 -8.70
CA ILE A 152 16.62 -3.73 -10.09
C ILE A 152 17.42 -2.60 -10.75
N SER A 153 17.63 -2.73 -12.07
CA SER A 153 18.27 -1.70 -12.87
C SER A 153 17.23 -0.69 -13.33
N TYR A 154 17.60 0.59 -13.30
CA TYR A 154 16.71 1.68 -13.73
C TYR A 154 17.44 2.72 -14.58
N ASP A 155 18.31 2.27 -15.40
CA ASP A 155 19.05 3.13 -16.33
C ASP A 155 18.13 3.68 -17.43
#